data_757f047107ec77768cff49805280486a
#
_entry.id   757f047107ec77768cff49805280486a
#
_cell.length_a   1.000
_cell.length_b   1.000
_cell.length_c   1.000
_cell.angle_alpha   90.00
_cell.angle_beta   90.00
_cell.angle_gamma   90.00
#
_symmetry.space_group_name_H-M   'P 1'
#
loop_
_entity.id
_entity.type
_entity.pdbx_description
1 polymer ?
#
loop_
_entity_poly.entity_id
_entity_poly.type
_entity_poly.pdbx_seq_one_letter_code
_entity_poly.pdbx_strand_id
1 'polypeptide(L)'
;RLGSEVIREVFSRSANTWHARAEHPHWCGLNLYGVDGVVWRTPDSVQNQAAFARTANASGEAAYPQIRMVCLMELSSHLLVNSAFDSVAENEMNLASQLIPSIPNHSLTLFDRGFYSLGLLHAWQQAQPDNHWLLPLKKGTQYEVVRTLGKHDQWVKLTTTPQARKKWPQLPDTLEARLLTKTV
;
A
#
# COMPACT_ATOMS: atom_id res chain seq x y z
N ARG A 1 31.77 0.13 -10.40
CA ARG A 1 30.39 0.64 -10.38
C ARG A 1 29.73 0.16 -9.09
N LEU A 2 29.08 1.06 -8.38
CA LEU A 2 28.21 0.70 -7.25
C LEU A 2 27.02 -0.07 -7.81
N GLY A 3 26.72 -1.25 -7.28
CA GLY A 3 25.55 -2.03 -7.66
C GLY A 3 24.25 -1.45 -7.06
N SER A 4 23.09 -1.91 -7.54
CA SER A 4 21.77 -1.50 -7.03
C SER A 4 21.58 -1.81 -5.54
N GLU A 5 22.21 -2.87 -5.04
CA GLU A 5 22.14 -3.27 -3.63
C GLU A 5 22.71 -2.22 -2.69
N VAL A 6 23.85 -1.60 -3.07
CA VAL A 6 24.47 -0.54 -2.25
C VAL A 6 23.55 0.69 -2.19
N ILE A 7 22.91 1.05 -3.31
CA ILE A 7 21.96 2.18 -3.36
C ILE A 7 20.74 1.88 -2.52
N ARG A 8 20.21 0.65 -2.59
CA ARG A 8 19.08 0.19 -1.76
C ARG A 8 19.42 0.29 -0.27
N GLU A 9 20.60 -0.19 0.11
CA GLU A 9 21.05 -0.15 1.51
C GLU A 9 21.22 1.29 2.01
N VAL A 10 21.81 2.17 1.23
CA VAL A 10 21.95 3.60 1.58
C VAL A 10 20.56 4.24 1.74
N PHE A 11 19.64 3.99 0.83
CA PHE A 11 18.26 4.47 0.94
C PHE A 11 17.60 3.96 2.22
N SER A 12 17.63 2.66 2.47
CA SER A 12 17.00 2.05 3.65
C SER A 12 17.58 2.59 4.96
N ARG A 13 18.91 2.71 5.05
CA ARG A 13 19.57 3.27 6.25
C ARG A 13 19.23 4.74 6.45
N SER A 14 19.24 5.54 5.39
CA SER A 14 18.90 6.96 5.49
C SER A 14 17.44 7.15 5.88
N ALA A 15 16.51 6.44 5.25
CA ALA A 15 15.09 6.48 5.56
C ALA A 15 14.83 6.10 7.04
N ASN A 16 15.38 4.98 7.50
CA ASN A 16 15.27 4.54 8.89
C ASN A 16 15.87 5.54 9.88
N THR A 17 17.03 6.13 9.56
CA THR A 17 17.70 7.11 10.41
C THR A 17 16.87 8.39 10.55
N TRP A 18 16.35 8.90 9.44
CA TRP A 18 15.50 10.09 9.44
C TRP A 18 14.19 9.84 10.16
N HIS A 19 13.54 8.71 9.86
CA HIS A 19 12.29 8.34 10.52
C HIS A 19 12.43 8.20 12.05
N ALA A 20 13.51 7.57 12.52
CA ALA A 20 13.77 7.39 13.95
C ALA A 20 14.12 8.69 14.70
N ARG A 21 14.61 9.72 13.98
CA ARG A 21 15.01 11.01 14.58
C ARG A 21 13.96 12.10 14.46
N ALA A 22 13.04 11.98 13.51
CA ALA A 22 12.03 13.00 13.29
C ALA A 22 10.92 12.87 14.34
N GLU A 23 10.55 13.99 14.94
CA GLU A 23 9.32 14.10 15.72
C GLU A 23 8.17 14.32 14.72
N HIS A 24 7.31 13.32 14.58
CA HIS A 24 6.15 13.41 13.71
C HIS A 24 4.91 13.78 14.52
N PRO A 25 4.03 14.66 14.00
CA PRO A 25 2.74 14.91 14.61
C PRO A 25 1.92 13.63 14.63
N HIS A 26 1.35 13.30 15.78
CA HIS A 26 0.45 12.15 15.93
C HIS A 26 -1.00 12.56 15.72
N TRP A 27 -1.77 11.71 15.05
CA TRP A 27 -3.21 11.83 14.98
C TRP A 27 -3.86 10.79 15.91
N CYS A 28 -4.51 11.24 16.98
CA CYS A 28 -5.07 10.35 18.01
C CYS A 28 -4.05 9.32 18.57
N GLY A 29 -2.79 9.72 18.70
CA GLY A 29 -1.71 8.85 19.18
C GLY A 29 -1.07 7.98 18.10
N LEU A 30 -1.56 8.02 16.86
CA LEU A 30 -1.05 7.22 15.74
C LEU A 30 -0.18 8.05 14.80
N ASN A 31 0.87 7.43 14.30
CA ASN A 31 1.65 7.98 13.19
C ASN A 31 0.86 7.81 11.88
N LEU A 32 0.89 8.82 11.02
CA LEU A 32 0.15 8.81 9.75
C LEU A 32 1.05 8.45 8.58
N TYR A 33 0.66 7.43 7.83
CA TYR A 33 1.33 6.99 6.61
C TYR A 33 0.38 6.97 5.42
N GLY A 34 0.94 7.08 4.23
CA GLY A 34 0.24 6.88 2.98
C GLY A 34 0.95 5.85 2.12
N VAL A 35 0.17 5.05 1.40
CA VAL A 35 0.66 4.16 0.36
C VAL A 35 0.08 4.60 -0.96
N ASP A 36 0.96 4.88 -1.91
CA ASP A 36 0.57 5.28 -3.27
C ASP A 36 1.54 4.72 -4.30
N GLY A 37 1.05 4.57 -5.51
CA GLY A 37 1.77 4.06 -6.65
C GLY A 37 2.06 5.12 -7.70
N VAL A 38 3.22 5.01 -8.34
CA VAL A 38 3.61 5.88 -9.45
C VAL A 38 4.23 5.05 -10.57
N VAL A 39 4.01 5.47 -11.81
CA VAL A 39 4.64 4.88 -12.98
C VAL A 39 5.64 5.87 -13.57
N TRP A 40 6.89 5.42 -13.71
CA TRP A 40 7.97 6.19 -14.30
C TRP A 40 8.32 5.67 -15.69
N ARG A 41 8.66 6.56 -16.61
CA ARG A 41 9.28 6.21 -17.89
C ARG A 41 10.77 6.05 -17.68
N THR A 42 11.35 5.03 -18.32
CA THR A 42 12.80 4.82 -18.35
C THR A 42 13.35 5.21 -19.72
N PRO A 43 14.64 5.54 -19.83
CA PRO A 43 15.28 5.73 -21.14
C PRO A 43 15.06 4.52 -22.05
N ASP A 44 14.87 4.76 -23.34
CA ASP A 44 14.64 3.72 -24.34
C ASP A 44 15.96 3.04 -24.77
N SER A 45 16.63 2.42 -23.80
CA SER A 45 17.85 1.64 -24.04
C SER A 45 17.53 0.15 -24.20
N VAL A 46 18.40 -0.58 -24.89
CA VAL A 46 18.26 -2.04 -25.09
C VAL A 46 18.12 -2.76 -23.73
N GLN A 47 18.87 -2.33 -22.72
CA GLN A 47 18.80 -2.92 -21.38
C GLN A 47 17.44 -2.68 -20.70
N ASN A 48 16.90 -1.46 -20.83
CA ASN A 48 15.60 -1.14 -20.25
C ASN A 48 14.46 -1.81 -21.00
N GLN A 49 14.55 -1.91 -22.34
CA GLN A 49 13.57 -2.67 -23.13
C GLN A 49 13.55 -4.16 -22.77
N ALA A 50 14.68 -4.74 -22.43
CA ALA A 50 14.77 -6.13 -22.00
C ALA A 50 14.27 -6.35 -20.56
N ALA A 51 14.39 -5.33 -19.69
CA ALA A 51 14.05 -5.44 -18.27
C ALA A 51 12.62 -5.01 -17.93
N PHE A 52 12.05 -4.06 -18.68
CA PHE A 52 10.79 -3.40 -18.32
C PHE A 52 9.79 -3.43 -19.47
N ALA A 53 8.55 -3.75 -19.14
CA ALA A 53 7.46 -3.74 -20.11
C ALA A 53 7.02 -2.30 -20.45
N ARG A 54 6.19 -2.21 -21.47
CA ARG A 54 5.46 -1.00 -21.86
C ARG A 54 3.97 -1.22 -21.59
N THR A 55 3.26 -0.20 -21.13
CA THR A 55 1.80 -0.28 -21.07
C THR A 55 1.20 -0.18 -22.46
N ALA A 56 0.16 -0.97 -22.71
CA ALA A 56 -0.64 -0.89 -23.93
C ALA A 56 -2.08 -0.47 -23.58
N ASN A 57 -2.66 0.37 -24.41
CA ASN A 57 -4.06 0.80 -24.32
C ASN A 57 -4.68 0.86 -25.72
N ALA A 58 -5.94 1.31 -25.82
CA ALA A 58 -6.65 1.44 -27.12
C ALA A 58 -5.94 2.36 -28.12
N SER A 59 -5.07 3.27 -27.66
CA SER A 59 -4.29 4.19 -28.51
C SER A 59 -2.92 3.64 -28.90
N GLY A 60 -2.58 2.41 -28.48
CA GLY A 60 -1.30 1.75 -28.78
C GLY A 60 -0.43 1.50 -27.55
N GLU A 61 0.79 1.07 -27.81
CA GLU A 61 1.81 0.83 -26.79
C GLU A 61 2.55 2.11 -26.41
N ALA A 62 2.93 2.22 -25.14
CA ALA A 62 3.74 3.35 -24.65
C ALA A 62 5.08 3.42 -25.37
N ALA A 63 5.54 4.64 -25.71
CA ALA A 63 6.79 4.86 -26.46
C ALA A 63 8.05 4.40 -25.69
N TYR A 64 7.98 4.33 -24.36
CA TYR A 64 9.13 4.03 -23.49
C TYR A 64 8.82 2.87 -22.54
N PRO A 65 9.83 2.06 -22.17
CA PRO A 65 9.69 1.10 -21.08
C PRO A 65 9.36 1.81 -19.77
N GLN A 66 8.62 1.14 -18.89
CA GLN A 66 8.09 1.77 -17.68
C GLN A 66 8.33 0.89 -16.45
N ILE A 67 8.62 1.55 -15.34
CA ILE A 67 8.65 0.95 -14.01
C ILE A 67 7.44 1.42 -13.22
N ARG A 68 6.91 0.54 -12.39
CA ARG A 68 5.93 0.86 -11.35
C ARG A 68 6.63 0.87 -10.02
N MET A 69 6.38 1.89 -9.22
CA MET A 69 6.89 2.00 -7.86
C MET A 69 5.72 2.24 -6.91
N VAL A 70 5.73 1.56 -5.77
CA VAL A 70 4.81 1.82 -4.66
C VAL A 70 5.63 2.27 -3.47
N CYS A 71 5.21 3.34 -2.83
CA CYS A 71 5.91 3.95 -1.71
C CYS A 71 5.08 3.90 -0.44
N LEU A 72 5.75 3.70 0.70
CA LEU A 72 5.24 3.98 2.03
C LEU A 72 5.87 5.29 2.51
N MET A 73 5.05 6.30 2.76
CA MET A 73 5.48 7.66 3.08
C MET A 73 4.84 8.13 4.39
N GLU A 74 5.61 8.80 5.24
CA GLU A 74 5.09 9.52 6.40
C GLU A 74 4.45 10.84 5.91
N LEU A 75 3.18 11.08 6.31
CA LEU A 75 2.35 12.10 5.67
C LEU A 75 2.61 13.53 6.15
N SER A 76 3.22 13.72 7.30
CA SER A 76 3.52 15.07 7.80
C SER A 76 4.84 15.62 7.26
N SER A 77 5.85 14.78 7.15
CA SER A 77 7.20 15.14 6.67
C SER A 77 7.41 14.85 5.19
N HIS A 78 6.54 14.03 4.58
CA HIS A 78 6.69 13.47 3.23
C HIS A 78 7.97 12.62 3.04
N LEU A 79 8.52 12.09 4.13
CA LEU A 79 9.67 11.20 4.08
C LEU A 79 9.22 9.79 3.67
N LEU A 80 9.93 9.22 2.71
CA LEU A 80 9.72 7.83 2.33
C LEU A 80 10.32 6.91 3.39
N VAL A 81 9.49 6.02 3.92
CA VAL A 81 9.92 4.96 4.85
C VAL A 81 10.52 3.81 4.06
N ASN A 82 9.85 3.40 3.00
CA ASN A 82 10.33 2.38 2.06
C ASN A 82 9.64 2.51 0.70
N SER A 83 10.19 1.84 -0.31
CA SER A 83 9.60 1.73 -1.64
C SER A 83 9.87 0.35 -2.25
N ALA A 84 8.93 -0.15 -3.03
CA ALA A 84 9.07 -1.34 -3.86
C ALA A 84 8.81 -0.97 -5.32
N PHE A 85 9.61 -1.48 -6.25
CA PHE A 85 9.43 -1.19 -7.66
C PHE A 85 9.79 -2.39 -8.54
N ASP A 86 9.14 -2.47 -9.69
CA ASP A 86 9.39 -3.47 -10.72
C ASP A 86 8.91 -2.94 -12.08
N SER A 87 9.00 -3.77 -13.12
CA SER A 87 8.35 -3.52 -14.40
C SER A 87 6.89 -3.10 -14.22
N VAL A 88 6.39 -2.23 -15.08
CA VAL A 88 4.98 -1.80 -15.07
C VAL A 88 4.00 -2.98 -15.23
N ALA A 89 4.46 -4.12 -15.73
CA ALA A 89 3.68 -5.37 -15.80
C ALA A 89 3.40 -5.98 -14.42
N GLU A 90 4.23 -5.67 -13.39
CA GLU A 90 4.00 -6.14 -12.04
C GLU A 90 2.77 -5.46 -11.44
N ASN A 91 2.03 -6.23 -10.62
CA ASN A 91 0.83 -5.75 -9.96
C ASN A 91 1.17 -4.85 -8.77
N GLU A 92 0.53 -3.69 -8.70
CA GLU A 92 0.69 -2.71 -7.63
C GLU A 92 0.44 -3.29 -6.23
N MET A 93 -0.53 -4.20 -6.09
CA MET A 93 -0.80 -4.93 -4.84
C MET A 93 0.37 -5.82 -4.41
N ASN A 94 1.07 -6.43 -5.37
CA ASN A 94 2.24 -7.25 -5.06
C ASN A 94 3.40 -6.38 -4.59
N LEU A 95 3.59 -5.20 -5.18
CA LEU A 95 4.58 -4.23 -4.72
C LEU A 95 4.23 -3.69 -3.32
N ALA A 96 2.96 -3.34 -3.08
CA ALA A 96 2.51 -2.93 -1.75
C ALA A 96 2.77 -4.01 -0.68
N SER A 97 2.57 -5.29 -1.02
CA SER A 97 2.83 -6.38 -0.06
C SER A 97 4.31 -6.49 0.35
N GLN A 98 5.24 -6.04 -0.48
CA GLN A 98 6.67 -6.01 -0.15
C GLN A 98 7.03 -4.94 0.89
N LEU A 99 6.13 -3.95 1.10
CA LEU A 99 6.32 -2.89 2.10
C LEU A 99 5.89 -3.32 3.51
N ILE A 100 5.15 -4.41 3.65
CA ILE A 100 4.62 -4.90 4.94
C ILE A 100 5.69 -5.00 6.04
N PRO A 101 6.91 -5.52 5.79
CA PRO A 101 7.95 -5.60 6.83
C PRO A 101 8.47 -4.23 7.31
N SER A 102 8.18 -3.16 6.58
CA SER A 102 8.65 -1.80 6.89
C SER A 102 7.61 -0.92 7.58
N ILE A 103 6.42 -1.47 7.86
CA ILE A 103 5.35 -0.70 8.50
C ILE A 103 5.74 -0.42 9.95
N PRO A 104 5.78 0.85 10.38
CA PRO A 104 6.01 1.19 11.77
C PRO A 104 4.80 0.80 12.64
N ASN A 105 5.05 0.44 13.90
CA ASN A 105 3.98 0.21 14.88
C ASN A 105 3.21 1.51 15.20
N HIS A 106 2.07 1.40 15.88
CA HIS A 106 1.20 2.53 16.27
C HIS A 106 0.90 3.45 15.07
N SER A 107 0.42 2.89 13.98
CA SER A 107 0.25 3.62 12.74
C SER A 107 -1.15 3.51 12.15
N LEU A 108 -1.56 4.57 11.45
CA LEU A 108 -2.70 4.58 10.54
C LEU A 108 -2.19 4.82 9.12
N THR A 109 -2.38 3.85 8.25
CA THR A 109 -1.99 3.97 6.84
C THR A 109 -3.20 4.28 5.97
N LEU A 110 -3.10 5.33 5.19
CA LEU A 110 -4.09 5.73 4.20
C LEU A 110 -3.77 5.09 2.85
N PHE A 111 -4.77 4.48 2.25
CA PHE A 111 -4.68 3.89 0.91
C PHE A 111 -5.72 4.50 -0.01
N ASP A 112 -5.43 4.51 -1.29
CA ASP A 112 -6.46 4.76 -2.28
C ASP A 112 -7.33 3.50 -2.50
N ARG A 113 -8.42 3.65 -3.27
CA ARG A 113 -9.34 2.54 -3.58
C ARG A 113 -8.68 1.43 -4.40
N GLY A 114 -7.63 1.71 -5.13
CA GLY A 114 -6.87 0.75 -5.94
C GLY A 114 -6.27 -0.37 -5.09
N PHE A 115 -5.89 -0.06 -3.85
CA PHE A 115 -5.33 -1.03 -2.91
C PHE A 115 -6.37 -1.86 -2.15
N TYR A 116 -7.66 -1.81 -2.51
CA TYR A 116 -8.69 -2.59 -1.83
C TYR A 116 -8.50 -4.09 -2.06
N SER A 117 -7.88 -4.73 -1.07
CA SER A 117 -7.71 -6.19 -0.98
C SER A 117 -7.76 -6.59 0.49
N LEU A 118 -8.77 -7.39 0.89
CA LEU A 118 -8.92 -7.83 2.28
C LEU A 118 -7.70 -8.60 2.78
N GLY A 119 -7.01 -9.35 1.90
CA GLY A 119 -5.77 -10.05 2.25
C GLY A 119 -4.62 -9.09 2.52
N LEU A 120 -4.41 -8.07 1.68
CA LEU A 120 -3.39 -7.04 1.91
C LEU A 120 -3.68 -6.28 3.20
N LEU A 121 -4.92 -5.82 3.39
CA LEU A 121 -5.33 -5.04 4.56
C LEU A 121 -5.20 -5.84 5.87
N HIS A 122 -5.57 -7.13 5.84
CA HIS A 122 -5.37 -8.02 6.98
C HIS A 122 -3.88 -8.19 7.31
N ALA A 123 -3.06 -8.52 6.30
CA ALA A 123 -1.61 -8.67 6.49
C ALA A 123 -0.95 -7.37 6.99
N TRP A 124 -1.43 -6.22 6.49
CA TRP A 124 -0.98 -4.90 6.93
C TRP A 124 -1.27 -4.66 8.41
N GLN A 125 -2.49 -4.94 8.83
CA GLN A 125 -2.91 -4.79 10.23
C GLN A 125 -2.18 -5.73 11.18
N GLN A 126 -1.86 -6.95 10.73
CA GLN A 126 -1.18 -7.95 11.54
C GLN A 126 0.36 -7.79 11.58
N ALA A 127 0.92 -6.89 10.78
CA ALA A 127 2.38 -6.76 10.64
C ALA A 127 3.06 -6.25 11.92
N GLN A 128 2.42 -5.34 12.64
CA GLN A 128 2.93 -4.74 13.88
C GLN A 128 1.76 -4.43 14.83
N PRO A 129 2.02 -4.29 16.14
CA PRO A 129 0.99 -3.86 17.10
C PRO A 129 0.38 -2.50 16.76
N ASP A 130 -0.91 -2.36 16.98
CA ASP A 130 -1.69 -1.13 16.79
C ASP A 130 -1.56 -0.51 15.39
N ASN A 131 -1.50 -1.38 14.38
CA ASN A 131 -1.56 -0.95 12.99
C ASN A 131 -3.00 -0.91 12.50
N HIS A 132 -3.33 0.19 11.88
CA HIS A 132 -4.63 0.45 11.30
C HIS A 132 -4.49 0.88 9.84
N TRP A 133 -5.58 0.74 9.11
CA TRP A 133 -5.68 1.20 7.73
C TRP A 133 -6.99 1.96 7.50
N LEU A 134 -6.97 2.88 6.57
CA LEU A 134 -8.13 3.63 6.10
C LEU A 134 -8.08 3.73 4.57
N LEU A 135 -9.18 3.36 3.92
CA LEU A 135 -9.33 3.50 2.49
C LEU A 135 -10.79 3.68 2.10
N PRO A 136 -11.08 4.26 0.91
CA PRO A 136 -12.44 4.34 0.40
C PRO A 136 -12.99 2.94 0.09
N LEU A 137 -14.19 2.65 0.57
CA LEU A 137 -14.85 1.38 0.29
C LEU A 137 -15.10 1.21 -1.22
N LYS A 138 -14.81 0.04 -1.75
CA LYS A 138 -15.06 -0.28 -3.15
C LYS A 138 -16.56 -0.40 -3.41
N LYS A 139 -17.06 0.22 -4.47
CA LYS A 139 -18.48 0.13 -4.85
C LYS A 139 -18.91 -1.33 -5.03
N GLY A 140 -20.04 -1.69 -4.45
CA GLY A 140 -20.58 -3.06 -4.52
C GLY A 140 -19.99 -4.04 -3.50
N THR A 141 -19.11 -3.58 -2.59
CA THR A 141 -18.66 -4.44 -1.48
C THR A 141 -19.84 -4.83 -0.60
N GLN A 142 -20.00 -6.13 -0.41
CA GLN A 142 -20.99 -6.70 0.51
C GLN A 142 -20.42 -6.74 1.93
N TYR A 143 -21.21 -6.29 2.89
CA TYR A 143 -20.89 -6.34 4.31
C TYR A 143 -22.14 -6.55 5.16
N GLU A 144 -21.96 -7.10 6.34
CA GLU A 144 -22.97 -7.24 7.37
C GLU A 144 -22.72 -6.21 8.48
N VAL A 145 -23.75 -5.49 8.89
CA VAL A 145 -23.65 -4.57 10.05
C VAL A 145 -23.75 -5.37 11.33
N VAL A 146 -22.66 -5.43 12.08
CA VAL A 146 -22.59 -6.10 13.38
C VAL A 146 -23.14 -5.18 14.49
N ARG A 147 -22.77 -3.89 14.45
CA ARG A 147 -23.18 -2.90 15.45
C ARG A 147 -23.16 -1.49 14.87
N THR A 148 -24.18 -0.70 15.16
CA THR A 148 -24.18 0.74 14.87
C THR A 148 -23.54 1.48 16.05
N LEU A 149 -22.51 2.28 15.76
CA LEU A 149 -21.77 3.07 16.74
C LEU A 149 -22.26 4.52 16.79
N GLY A 150 -22.84 5.00 15.68
CA GLY A 150 -23.37 6.35 15.54
C GLY A 150 -24.08 6.53 14.20
N LYS A 151 -24.58 7.74 13.93
CA LYS A 151 -25.36 8.07 12.71
C LYS A 151 -24.65 7.70 11.41
N HIS A 152 -23.32 7.79 11.40
CA HIS A 152 -22.48 7.56 10.21
C HIS A 152 -21.30 6.65 10.52
N ASP A 153 -21.46 5.76 11.51
CA ASP A 153 -20.39 4.98 12.09
C ASP A 153 -20.92 3.60 12.45
N GLN A 154 -20.36 2.57 11.82
CA GLN A 154 -20.80 1.19 11.95
C GLN A 154 -19.61 0.24 12.10
N TRP A 155 -19.79 -0.79 12.91
CA TRP A 155 -18.90 -1.94 12.93
C TRP A 155 -19.47 -2.99 11.99
N VAL A 156 -18.67 -3.38 11.01
CA VAL A 156 -19.12 -4.26 9.92
C VAL A 156 -18.25 -5.49 9.79
N LYS A 157 -18.83 -6.55 9.27
CA LYS A 157 -18.16 -7.80 8.92
C LYS A 157 -18.10 -7.92 7.39
N LEU A 158 -16.91 -8.10 6.85
CA LEU A 158 -16.62 -8.31 5.46
C LEU A 158 -16.32 -9.78 5.21
N THR A 159 -17.03 -10.43 4.30
CA THR A 159 -16.79 -11.83 3.94
C THR A 159 -15.64 -11.91 2.95
N THR A 160 -14.67 -12.79 3.23
CA THR A 160 -13.53 -13.02 2.33
C THR A 160 -13.85 -14.13 1.34
N THR A 161 -13.30 -14.04 0.13
CA THR A 161 -13.51 -15.07 -0.89
C THR A 161 -12.52 -16.22 -0.74
N PRO A 162 -12.88 -17.47 -1.13
CA PRO A 162 -11.94 -18.59 -1.13
C PRO A 162 -10.68 -18.30 -1.96
N GLN A 163 -10.83 -17.56 -3.07
CA GLN A 163 -9.71 -17.16 -3.92
C GLN A 163 -8.75 -16.19 -3.17
N ALA A 164 -9.30 -15.25 -2.41
CA ALA A 164 -8.48 -14.36 -1.59
C ALA A 164 -7.70 -15.15 -0.52
N ARG A 165 -8.35 -16.10 0.16
CA ARG A 165 -7.70 -16.96 1.16
C ARG A 165 -6.65 -17.88 0.55
N LYS A 166 -6.82 -18.34 -0.69
CA LYS A 166 -5.78 -19.10 -1.38
C LYS A 166 -4.51 -18.27 -1.62
N LYS A 167 -4.67 -16.98 -1.94
CA LYS A 167 -3.54 -16.05 -2.10
C LYS A 167 -2.94 -15.61 -0.75
N TRP A 168 -3.77 -15.49 0.27
CA TRP A 168 -3.43 -15.02 1.61
C TRP A 168 -3.85 -16.08 2.65
N PRO A 169 -3.03 -17.11 2.93
CA PRO A 169 -3.43 -18.24 3.78
C PRO A 169 -3.79 -17.86 5.23
N GLN A 170 -3.29 -16.71 5.71
CA GLN A 170 -3.60 -16.18 7.05
C GLN A 170 -4.91 -15.38 7.11
N LEU A 171 -5.54 -15.13 5.95
CA LEU A 171 -6.78 -14.35 5.89
C LEU A 171 -7.95 -15.17 6.44
N PRO A 172 -8.67 -14.71 7.48
CA PRO A 172 -9.83 -15.41 8.02
C PRO A 172 -11.03 -15.37 7.06
N ASP A 173 -12.04 -16.17 7.32
CA ASP A 173 -13.29 -16.20 6.54
C ASP A 173 -14.02 -14.86 6.55
N THR A 174 -13.88 -14.11 7.63
CA THR A 174 -14.46 -12.77 7.77
C THR A 174 -13.45 -11.82 8.38
N LEU A 175 -13.49 -10.56 7.95
CA LEU A 175 -12.69 -9.48 8.50
C LEU A 175 -13.63 -8.41 9.06
N GLU A 176 -13.45 -8.02 10.31
CA GLU A 176 -14.19 -6.93 10.92
C GLU A 176 -13.51 -5.59 10.69
N ALA A 177 -14.32 -4.55 10.44
CA ALA A 177 -13.84 -3.21 10.18
C ALA A 177 -14.84 -2.16 10.66
N ARG A 178 -14.36 -0.94 10.89
CA ARG A 178 -15.19 0.22 11.14
C ARG A 178 -15.51 0.92 9.81
N LEU A 179 -16.77 1.09 9.52
CA LEU A 179 -17.28 1.77 8.33
C LEU A 179 -17.76 3.17 8.73
N LEU A 180 -17.10 4.17 8.16
CA LEU A 180 -17.45 5.58 8.33
C LEU A 180 -18.10 6.09 7.05
N THR A 181 -19.28 6.74 7.16
CA THR A 181 -19.97 7.35 6.02
C THR A 181 -19.89 8.87 6.15
N LYS A 182 -19.35 9.52 5.13
CA LYS A 182 -19.32 11.00 5.04
C LYS A 182 -19.92 11.42 3.70
N THR A 183 -20.89 12.32 3.76
CA THR A 183 -21.38 13.04 2.56
C THR A 183 -20.42 14.19 2.29
N VAL A 184 -19.89 14.25 1.10
CA VAL A 184 -19.03 15.33 0.61
C VAL A 184 -19.86 16.22 -0.31
#